data_123da19e5a2ae0953e3c08eb09592387
#
_entry.id   123da19e5a2ae0953e3c08eb09592387
#
_cell.length_a   1.000
_cell.length_b   1.000
_cell.length_c   1.000
_cell.angle_alpha   90.00
_cell.angle_beta   90.00
_cell.angle_gamma   90.00
#
_symmetry.space_group_name_H-M   'P 1'
#
loop_
_entity.id
_entity.type
_entity.pdbx_description
1 polymer ?
#
loop_
_entity_poly.entity_id
_entity_poly.type
_entity_poly.pdbx_seq_one_letter_code
_entity_poly.pdbx_strand_id
1 'polypeptide(L)'
;MSGKVGVIPNADGSAEFRTGKTWAIAAVYGPREVLPRFMANPKKGFIRCAYTMMPFSGTGDRIRPGRSRRAQEIAMVMDKALEPVVDLTAFPNSVVDIFVELPQTDAGTRCAAITAAAMALADAGIPMRDMVCSVSVGTVDGTVVADLTYNEEAFDGHVSDIPVAMTARTKEITLLQMDGHVQKDQLKKALEMARDVMEKVYDVQKKALKAKFVEVSQ
;
A
#
# COMPACT_ATOMS: atom_id res chain seq x y z
N MET A 1 1.38 2.01 14.71
CA MET A 1 1.99 1.98 13.37
C MET A 1 3.50 1.91 13.49
N SER A 2 4.16 1.07 12.69
CA SER A 2 5.62 0.96 12.60
C SER A 2 6.04 0.58 11.18
N GLY A 3 7.27 0.91 10.81
CA GLY A 3 7.83 0.56 9.52
C GLY A 3 9.32 0.32 9.62
N LYS A 4 9.85 -0.53 8.75
CA LYS A 4 11.26 -0.82 8.60
C LYS A 4 11.57 -1.06 7.12
N VAL A 5 12.75 -0.67 6.66
CA VAL A 5 13.23 -0.93 5.30
C VAL A 5 14.43 -1.87 5.32
N GLY A 6 14.79 -2.43 4.15
CA GLY A 6 15.91 -3.36 4.03
C GLY A 6 15.67 -4.70 4.73
N VAL A 7 14.40 -5.17 4.78
CA VAL A 7 14.01 -6.40 5.51
C VAL A 7 14.27 -7.67 4.72
N ILE A 8 14.43 -7.58 3.40
CA ILE A 8 14.70 -8.71 2.49
C ILE A 8 16.02 -8.46 1.76
N PRO A 9 17.11 -9.15 2.15
CA PRO A 9 18.45 -8.88 1.58
C PRO A 9 18.58 -9.14 0.08
N ASN A 10 17.76 -10.03 -0.50
CA ASN A 10 17.83 -10.39 -1.91
C ASN A 10 17.00 -9.47 -2.82
N ALA A 11 16.22 -8.54 -2.25
CA ALA A 11 15.45 -7.57 -3.01
C ALA A 11 16.31 -6.34 -3.31
N ASP A 12 16.02 -5.65 -4.42
CA ASP A 12 16.64 -4.37 -4.74
C ASP A 12 16.21 -3.29 -3.74
N GLY A 13 14.99 -3.39 -3.22
CA GLY A 13 14.49 -2.66 -2.07
C GLY A 13 13.38 -3.42 -1.38
N SER A 14 13.23 -3.23 -0.07
CA SER A 14 12.19 -3.93 0.70
C SER A 14 11.77 -3.15 1.92
N ALA A 15 10.52 -3.35 2.32
CA ALA A 15 9.98 -2.72 3.52
C ALA A 15 8.95 -3.60 4.20
N GLU A 16 8.82 -3.44 5.50
CA GLU A 16 7.63 -3.85 6.24
C GLU A 16 6.88 -2.64 6.78
N PHE A 17 5.57 -2.75 6.82
CA PHE A 17 4.70 -1.77 7.45
C PHE A 17 3.63 -2.49 8.27
N ARG A 18 3.39 -1.97 9.47
CA ARG A 18 2.39 -2.50 10.41
C ARG A 18 1.47 -1.39 10.87
N THR A 19 0.17 -1.65 10.79
CA THR A 19 -0.88 -0.83 11.36
C THR A 19 -1.88 -1.73 12.09
N GLY A 20 -2.25 -1.37 13.32
CA GLY A 20 -3.07 -2.24 14.15
C GLY A 20 -2.47 -3.65 14.23
N LYS A 21 -3.24 -4.65 13.83
CA LYS A 21 -2.82 -6.05 13.71
C LYS A 21 -2.43 -6.45 12.29
N THR A 22 -2.54 -5.56 11.30
CA THR A 22 -2.17 -5.85 9.92
C THR A 22 -0.68 -5.64 9.70
N TRP A 23 -0.03 -6.62 9.09
CA TRP A 23 1.38 -6.62 8.75
C TRP A 23 1.57 -6.92 7.26
N ALA A 24 2.19 -5.99 6.54
CA ALA A 24 2.54 -6.12 5.13
C ALA A 24 4.06 -6.07 4.96
N ILE A 25 4.59 -6.96 4.12
CA ILE A 25 5.99 -6.99 3.69
C ILE A 25 6.01 -6.77 2.18
N ALA A 26 6.80 -5.82 1.71
CA ALA A 26 6.97 -5.53 0.29
C ALA A 26 8.42 -5.75 -0.15
N ALA A 27 8.60 -6.36 -1.31
CA ALA A 27 9.88 -6.52 -1.98
C ALA A 27 9.79 -5.98 -3.40
N VAL A 28 10.78 -5.17 -3.79
CA VAL A 28 10.89 -4.54 -5.11
C VAL A 28 12.08 -5.13 -5.85
N TYR A 29 11.86 -5.46 -7.12
CA TYR A 29 12.87 -5.95 -8.03
C TYR A 29 12.84 -5.18 -9.34
N GLY A 30 13.98 -4.66 -9.74
CA GLY A 30 14.12 -3.97 -11.02
C GLY A 30 14.66 -2.54 -10.87
N PRO A 31 14.76 -1.81 -11.99
CA PRO A 31 14.16 -2.08 -13.31
C PRO A 31 14.78 -3.30 -14.03
N ARG A 32 13.93 -4.14 -14.62
CA ARG A 32 14.31 -5.36 -15.36
C ARG A 32 13.73 -5.35 -16.77
N GLU A 33 14.30 -6.16 -17.69
CA GLU A 33 13.74 -6.36 -19.03
C GLU A 33 12.30 -6.91 -18.93
N VAL A 34 11.42 -6.32 -19.74
CA VAL A 34 10.01 -6.76 -19.82
C VAL A 34 9.90 -8.10 -20.54
N LEU A 35 9.30 -9.06 -19.88
CA LEU A 35 8.93 -10.34 -20.50
C LEU A 35 7.41 -10.56 -20.35
N PRO A 36 6.71 -10.93 -21.42
CA PRO A 36 7.17 -11.09 -22.80
C PRO A 36 7.46 -9.74 -23.49
N ARG A 37 8.37 -9.72 -24.46
CA ARG A 37 8.86 -8.48 -25.11
C ARG A 37 7.81 -7.63 -25.80
N PHE A 38 6.69 -8.20 -26.21
CA PHE A 38 5.59 -7.44 -26.82
C PHE A 38 4.91 -6.44 -25.84
N MET A 39 5.12 -6.59 -24.54
CA MET A 39 4.64 -5.65 -23.52
C MET A 39 5.58 -4.44 -23.33
N ALA A 40 6.78 -4.48 -23.92
CA ALA A 40 7.74 -3.41 -23.79
C ALA A 40 7.24 -2.11 -24.43
N ASN A 41 7.44 -0.98 -23.74
CA ASN A 41 7.09 0.34 -24.22
C ASN A 41 8.36 1.20 -24.33
N PRO A 42 8.74 1.66 -25.55
CA PRO A 42 9.96 2.43 -25.74
C PRO A 42 9.93 3.84 -25.12
N LYS A 43 8.77 4.32 -24.68
CA LYS A 43 8.60 5.65 -24.08
C LYS A 43 8.65 5.63 -22.56
N LYS A 44 8.23 4.54 -21.95
CA LYS A 44 8.19 4.41 -20.48
C LYS A 44 8.27 2.95 -20.04
N GLY A 45 8.73 2.72 -18.83
CA GLY A 45 8.54 1.46 -18.11
C GLY A 45 7.14 1.31 -17.54
N PHE A 46 6.94 0.28 -16.75
CA PHE A 46 5.73 0.11 -15.93
C PHE A 46 6.07 -0.59 -14.63
N ILE A 47 5.18 -0.43 -13.66
CA ILE A 47 5.19 -1.20 -12.41
C ILE A 47 4.24 -2.37 -12.55
N ARG A 48 4.53 -3.45 -11.83
CA ARG A 48 3.69 -4.64 -11.78
C ARG A 48 3.64 -5.15 -10.34
N CYS A 49 2.50 -5.01 -9.71
CA CYS A 49 2.28 -5.47 -8.35
C CYS A 49 1.76 -6.91 -8.31
N ALA A 50 2.18 -7.64 -7.29
CA ALA A 50 1.60 -8.89 -6.87
C ALA A 50 1.25 -8.79 -5.38
N TYR A 51 0.04 -9.19 -5.03
CA TYR A 51 -0.49 -9.13 -3.67
C TYR A 51 -0.89 -10.52 -3.23
N THR A 52 -0.44 -10.95 -2.06
CA THR A 52 -0.77 -12.26 -1.51
C THR A 52 -0.99 -12.16 0.00
N MET A 53 -2.07 -12.76 0.46
CA MET A 53 -2.32 -13.02 1.88
C MET A 53 -1.85 -14.44 2.20
N MET A 54 -1.03 -14.58 3.24
CA MET A 54 -0.57 -15.91 3.69
C MET A 54 -1.76 -16.77 4.15
N PRO A 55 -1.75 -18.10 3.94
CA PRO A 55 -2.88 -18.97 4.33
C PRO A 55 -3.26 -18.91 5.80
N PHE A 56 -2.36 -18.49 6.66
CA PHE A 56 -2.51 -18.38 8.10
C PHE A 56 -2.69 -16.95 8.59
N SER A 57 -2.81 -15.96 7.67
CA SER A 57 -2.74 -14.54 8.02
C SER A 57 -3.97 -13.99 8.75
N GLY A 58 -5.14 -14.57 8.51
CA GLY A 58 -6.42 -14.12 9.09
C GLY A 58 -6.87 -14.98 10.27
N THR A 59 -7.83 -14.47 11.02
CA THR A 59 -8.45 -15.16 12.17
C THR A 59 -9.62 -16.09 11.77
N GLY A 60 -10.10 -15.99 10.52
CA GLY A 60 -11.21 -16.78 9.99
C GLY A 60 -10.74 -18.02 9.22
N ASP A 61 -11.48 -18.35 8.18
CA ASP A 61 -11.18 -19.47 7.30
C ASP A 61 -9.80 -19.32 6.65
N ARG A 62 -9.13 -20.46 6.45
CA ARG A 62 -7.82 -20.51 5.77
C ARG A 62 -7.92 -19.89 4.38
N ILE A 63 -7.07 -18.91 4.11
CA ILE A 63 -6.94 -18.30 2.79
C ILE A 63 -6.31 -19.31 1.83
N ARG A 64 -6.95 -19.53 0.67
CA ARG A 64 -6.38 -20.43 -0.34
C ARG A 64 -5.11 -19.80 -0.93
N PRO A 65 -3.99 -20.53 -0.99
CA PRO A 65 -2.79 -20.04 -1.65
C PRO A 65 -3.02 -19.85 -3.15
N GLY A 66 -2.32 -18.88 -3.73
CA GLY A 66 -2.36 -18.60 -5.15
C GLY A 66 -3.24 -17.40 -5.55
N ARG A 67 -3.45 -17.24 -6.84
CA ARG A 67 -4.17 -16.09 -7.41
C ARG A 67 -5.67 -16.19 -7.12
N SER A 68 -6.18 -15.28 -6.29
CA SER A 68 -7.62 -15.06 -6.11
C SER A 68 -8.07 -13.81 -6.89
N ARG A 69 -9.39 -13.68 -7.13
CA ARG A 69 -9.95 -12.46 -7.75
C ARG A 69 -9.63 -11.23 -6.91
N ARG A 70 -9.76 -11.33 -5.59
CA ARG A 70 -9.41 -10.25 -4.63
C ARG A 70 -7.93 -9.88 -4.72
N ALA A 71 -7.02 -10.85 -4.80
CA ALA A 71 -5.60 -10.57 -4.92
C ALA A 71 -5.26 -9.85 -6.23
N GLN A 72 -5.91 -10.23 -7.34
CA GLN A 72 -5.72 -9.57 -8.63
C GLN A 72 -6.29 -8.14 -8.65
N GLU A 73 -7.46 -7.94 -8.04
CA GLU A 73 -8.08 -6.61 -7.88
C GLU A 73 -7.17 -5.69 -7.07
N ILE A 74 -6.69 -6.14 -5.90
CA ILE A 74 -5.82 -5.33 -5.05
C ILE A 74 -4.49 -5.04 -5.74
N ALA A 75 -3.89 -6.00 -6.43
CA ALA A 75 -2.66 -5.78 -7.22
C ALA A 75 -2.86 -4.67 -8.26
N MET A 76 -3.94 -4.72 -9.03
CA MET A 76 -4.30 -3.67 -10.01
C MET A 76 -4.52 -2.30 -9.34
N VAL A 77 -5.15 -2.28 -8.18
CA VAL A 77 -5.36 -1.04 -7.40
C VAL A 77 -4.03 -0.47 -6.93
N MET A 78 -3.10 -1.32 -6.48
CA MET A 78 -1.76 -0.90 -6.09
C MET A 78 -0.98 -0.31 -7.25
N ASP A 79 -1.02 -0.95 -8.44
CA ASP A 79 -0.40 -0.41 -9.65
C ASP A 79 -0.90 1.01 -9.93
N LYS A 80 -2.21 1.22 -9.94
CA LYS A 80 -2.83 2.52 -10.22
C LYS A 80 -2.55 3.57 -9.14
N ALA A 81 -2.44 3.17 -7.88
CA ALA A 81 -2.15 4.08 -6.77
C ALA A 81 -0.69 4.56 -6.78
N LEU A 82 0.24 3.73 -7.27
CA LEU A 82 1.67 4.02 -7.28
C LEU A 82 2.16 4.61 -8.61
N GLU A 83 1.54 4.25 -9.75
CA GLU A 83 1.93 4.74 -11.09
C GLU A 83 2.07 6.28 -11.17
N PRO A 84 1.18 7.11 -10.61
CA PRO A 84 1.27 8.57 -10.73
C PRO A 84 2.50 9.19 -10.06
N VAL A 85 3.08 8.50 -9.08
CA VAL A 85 4.22 9.01 -8.30
C VAL A 85 5.57 8.48 -8.75
N VAL A 86 5.61 7.36 -9.48
CA VAL A 86 6.86 6.77 -9.99
C VAL A 86 7.22 7.41 -11.33
N ASP A 87 8.47 7.81 -11.49
CA ASP A 87 8.96 8.30 -12.80
C ASP A 87 9.28 7.14 -13.73
N LEU A 88 8.26 6.64 -14.41
CA LEU A 88 8.36 5.53 -15.36
C LEU A 88 9.15 5.89 -16.63
N THR A 89 9.37 7.16 -16.91
CA THR A 89 10.13 7.61 -18.09
C THR A 89 11.63 7.41 -17.92
N ALA A 90 12.08 7.26 -16.67
CA ALA A 90 13.48 7.02 -16.34
C ALA A 90 14.01 5.64 -16.79
N PHE A 91 13.11 4.67 -17.06
CA PHE A 91 13.49 3.30 -17.40
C PHE A 91 12.59 2.70 -18.50
N PRO A 92 12.66 3.20 -19.75
CA PRO A 92 11.85 2.67 -20.86
C PRO A 92 12.16 1.18 -21.11
N ASN A 93 11.20 0.46 -21.69
CA ASN A 93 11.25 -0.99 -21.95
C ASN A 93 11.49 -1.88 -20.72
N SER A 94 11.31 -1.34 -19.53
CA SER A 94 11.59 -2.06 -18.28
C SER A 94 10.34 -2.18 -17.40
N VAL A 95 10.37 -3.15 -16.50
CA VAL A 95 9.36 -3.35 -15.46
C VAL A 95 10.01 -3.29 -14.07
N VAL A 96 9.31 -2.70 -13.13
CA VAL A 96 9.60 -2.81 -11.71
C VAL A 96 8.55 -3.71 -11.08
N ASP A 97 8.98 -4.88 -10.61
CA ASP A 97 8.13 -5.86 -9.95
C ASP A 97 8.03 -5.56 -8.45
N ILE A 98 6.82 -5.51 -7.94
CA ILE A 98 6.51 -5.25 -6.52
C ILE A 98 5.72 -6.43 -5.98
N PHE A 99 6.31 -7.18 -5.07
CA PHE A 99 5.67 -8.31 -4.40
C PHE A 99 5.28 -7.88 -2.99
N VAL A 100 4.02 -8.07 -2.62
CA VAL A 100 3.54 -7.78 -1.28
C VAL A 100 2.90 -9.02 -0.68
N GLU A 101 3.45 -9.43 0.45
CA GLU A 101 2.97 -10.56 1.24
C GLU A 101 2.44 -10.05 2.59
N LEU A 102 1.31 -10.61 3.02
CA LEU A 102 0.71 -10.28 4.30
C LEU A 102 0.76 -11.49 5.24
N PRO A 103 1.74 -11.54 6.15
CA PRO A 103 1.84 -12.60 7.14
C PRO A 103 0.73 -12.54 8.19
N GLN A 104 0.19 -11.35 8.46
CA GLN A 104 -0.91 -11.14 9.39
C GLN A 104 -1.86 -10.09 8.85
N THR A 105 -3.15 -10.37 8.91
CA THR A 105 -4.22 -9.51 8.42
C THR A 105 -5.29 -9.31 9.48
N ASP A 106 -5.77 -8.07 9.55
CA ASP A 106 -7.00 -7.69 10.23
C ASP A 106 -7.87 -6.99 9.18
N ALA A 107 -8.05 -5.69 9.23
CA ALA A 107 -8.66 -4.89 8.17
C ALA A 107 -7.62 -3.99 7.49
N GLY A 108 -8.04 -3.17 6.51
CA GLY A 108 -7.17 -2.18 5.86
C GLY A 108 -5.96 -2.77 5.11
N THR A 109 -6.01 -4.04 4.71
CA THR A 109 -4.86 -4.79 4.13
C THR A 109 -4.29 -4.13 2.87
N ARG A 110 -5.15 -3.58 1.98
CA ARG A 110 -4.70 -2.87 0.77
C ARG A 110 -3.95 -1.58 1.09
N CYS A 111 -4.35 -0.88 2.15
CA CYS A 111 -3.70 0.35 2.59
C CYS A 111 -2.30 0.07 3.16
N ALA A 112 -2.17 -0.96 3.99
CA ALA A 112 -0.87 -1.41 4.49
C ALA A 112 0.05 -1.87 3.34
N ALA A 113 -0.49 -2.59 2.34
CA ALA A 113 0.23 -3.04 1.16
C ALA A 113 0.77 -1.88 0.31
N ILE A 114 -0.06 -0.87 0.02
CA ILE A 114 0.35 0.33 -0.74
C ILE A 114 1.44 1.09 0.00
N THR A 115 1.27 1.27 1.32
CA THR A 115 2.25 1.98 2.16
C THR A 115 3.59 1.25 2.20
N ALA A 116 3.59 -0.08 2.40
CA ALA A 116 4.80 -0.89 2.37
C ALA A 116 5.48 -0.87 0.99
N ALA A 117 4.69 -0.96 -0.10
CA ALA A 117 5.19 -0.90 -1.47
C ALA A 117 5.85 0.46 -1.78
N ALA A 118 5.25 1.57 -1.36
CA ALA A 118 5.85 2.91 -1.50
C ALA A 118 7.19 3.03 -0.77
N MET A 119 7.28 2.47 0.45
CA MET A 119 8.54 2.43 1.20
C MET A 119 9.60 1.56 0.51
N ALA A 120 9.20 0.39 -0.01
CA ALA A 120 10.11 -0.53 -0.71
C ALA A 120 10.63 0.06 -2.03
N LEU A 121 9.80 0.79 -2.78
CA LEU A 121 10.21 1.53 -3.97
C LEU A 121 11.25 2.61 -3.64
N ALA A 122 11.05 3.37 -2.57
CA ALA A 122 12.00 4.37 -2.11
C ALA A 122 13.31 3.72 -1.63
N ASP A 123 13.24 2.58 -0.95
CA ASP A 123 14.40 1.80 -0.49
C ASP A 123 15.22 1.23 -1.68
N ALA A 124 14.54 0.85 -2.77
CA ALA A 124 15.16 0.40 -4.02
C ALA A 124 15.81 1.55 -4.83
N GLY A 125 15.62 2.81 -4.43
CA GLY A 125 16.11 3.97 -5.17
C GLY A 125 15.37 4.26 -6.48
N ILE A 126 14.16 3.73 -6.64
CA ILE A 126 13.31 4.04 -7.79
C ILE A 126 12.91 5.53 -7.74
N PRO A 127 13.10 6.28 -8.84
CA PRO A 127 12.76 7.70 -8.86
C PRO A 127 11.26 7.91 -8.62
N MET A 128 10.93 8.64 -7.57
CA MET A 128 9.55 8.96 -7.19
C MET A 128 9.39 10.46 -6.98
N ARG A 129 8.26 11.01 -7.44
CA ARG A 129 7.90 12.43 -7.25
C ARG A 129 7.52 12.72 -5.79
N ASP A 130 6.85 11.76 -5.16
CA ASP A 130 6.42 11.84 -3.77
C ASP A 130 6.20 10.44 -3.19
N MET A 131 6.10 10.36 -1.85
CA MET A 131 5.68 9.14 -1.18
C MET A 131 4.16 8.98 -1.23
N VAL A 132 3.68 7.75 -1.24
CA VAL A 132 2.26 7.43 -1.10
C VAL A 132 2.00 6.92 0.30
N CYS A 133 1.03 7.54 0.98
CA CYS A 133 0.48 7.11 2.25
C CYS A 133 -0.93 6.59 2.02
N SER A 134 -1.31 5.52 2.70
CA SER A 134 -2.65 4.97 2.57
C SER A 134 -3.22 4.57 3.93
N VAL A 135 -4.52 4.78 4.10
CA VAL A 135 -5.28 4.40 5.29
C VAL A 135 -6.70 4.03 4.89
N SER A 136 -7.28 3.07 5.57
CA SER A 136 -8.73 2.83 5.50
C SER A 136 -9.42 3.74 6.51
N VAL A 137 -10.41 4.49 6.04
CA VAL A 137 -11.34 5.24 6.87
C VAL A 137 -12.75 4.77 6.55
N GLY A 138 -13.70 5.02 7.44
CA GLY A 138 -15.06 4.60 7.16
C GLY A 138 -16.04 5.07 8.22
N THR A 139 -17.23 4.50 8.21
CA THR A 139 -18.25 4.76 9.21
C THR A 139 -18.73 3.47 9.82
N VAL A 140 -18.91 3.47 11.13
CA VAL A 140 -19.57 2.40 11.88
C VAL A 140 -20.73 3.02 12.62
N ASP A 141 -21.94 2.63 12.25
CA ASP A 141 -23.19 3.15 12.83
C ASP A 141 -23.25 4.68 12.89
N GLY A 142 -22.85 5.34 11.80
CA GLY A 142 -22.84 6.79 11.67
C GLY A 142 -21.61 7.52 12.24
N THR A 143 -20.75 6.82 12.99
CA THR A 143 -19.51 7.39 13.54
C THR A 143 -18.37 7.19 12.56
N VAL A 144 -17.65 8.28 12.22
CA VAL A 144 -16.47 8.21 11.35
C VAL A 144 -15.27 7.68 12.15
N VAL A 145 -14.60 6.67 11.58
CA VAL A 145 -13.45 6.00 12.19
C VAL A 145 -12.31 5.86 11.18
N ALA A 146 -11.09 5.70 11.67
CA ALA A 146 -9.92 5.43 10.84
C ALA A 146 -9.21 4.17 11.32
N ASP A 147 -8.64 3.41 10.37
CA ASP A 147 -7.96 2.13 10.60
C ASP A 147 -8.91 1.09 11.22
N LEU A 148 -10.04 0.84 10.52
CA LEU A 148 -11.06 -0.12 10.95
C LEU A 148 -10.43 -1.48 11.25
N THR A 149 -10.92 -2.13 12.29
CA THR A 149 -10.60 -3.53 12.58
C THR A 149 -11.56 -4.47 11.85
N TYR A 150 -11.20 -5.74 11.73
CA TYR A 150 -12.09 -6.75 11.12
C TYR A 150 -13.46 -6.83 11.82
N ASN A 151 -13.49 -6.69 13.15
CA ASN A 151 -14.73 -6.72 13.91
C ASN A 151 -15.61 -5.50 13.63
N GLU A 152 -15.02 -4.35 13.34
CA GLU A 152 -15.74 -3.13 12.96
C GLU A 152 -16.26 -3.21 11.52
N GLU A 153 -15.48 -3.78 10.59
CA GLU A 153 -15.94 -4.08 9.23
C GLU A 153 -17.09 -5.13 9.21
N ALA A 154 -17.04 -6.10 10.12
CA ALA A 154 -18.04 -7.17 10.24
C ALA A 154 -19.20 -6.81 11.17
N PHE A 155 -19.32 -5.58 11.62
CA PHE A 155 -20.41 -5.14 12.51
C PHE A 155 -21.78 -5.29 11.82
N ASP A 156 -22.76 -5.86 12.53
CA ASP A 156 -24.12 -6.08 12.04
C ASP A 156 -24.96 -4.79 12.06
N GLY A 157 -24.52 -3.77 11.35
CA GLY A 157 -25.13 -2.44 11.27
C GLY A 157 -24.72 -1.72 9.99
N HIS A 158 -24.84 -0.39 10.00
CA HIS A 158 -24.41 0.44 8.87
C HIS A 158 -22.88 0.66 8.91
N VAL A 159 -22.16 -0.10 8.11
CA VAL A 159 -20.70 0.04 7.98
C VAL A 159 -20.35 0.49 6.57
N SER A 160 -19.33 1.34 6.49
CA SER A 160 -18.67 1.65 5.22
C SER A 160 -17.15 1.57 5.38
N ASP A 161 -16.48 1.05 4.36
CA ASP A 161 -15.02 1.04 4.23
C ASP A 161 -14.60 1.92 3.07
N ILE A 162 -13.70 2.86 3.33
CA ILE A 162 -13.22 3.84 2.37
C ILE A 162 -11.69 3.80 2.38
N PRO A 163 -11.06 2.91 1.63
CA PRO A 163 -9.63 2.91 1.43
C PRO A 163 -9.20 4.15 0.63
N VAL A 164 -8.29 4.93 1.19
CA VAL A 164 -7.76 6.14 0.59
C VAL A 164 -6.24 6.06 0.52
N ALA A 165 -5.66 6.45 -0.62
CA ALA A 165 -4.24 6.72 -0.73
C ALA A 165 -4.02 8.14 -1.25
N MET A 166 -3.03 8.82 -0.70
CA MET A 166 -2.66 10.18 -1.10
C MET A 166 -1.14 10.32 -1.15
N THR A 167 -0.68 11.27 -1.96
CA THR A 167 0.70 11.75 -1.93
C THR A 167 0.99 12.46 -0.61
N ALA A 168 2.19 12.25 -0.06
CA ALA A 168 2.52 12.73 1.27
C ALA A 168 2.56 14.27 1.37
N ARG A 169 3.13 14.94 0.35
CA ARG A 169 3.32 16.40 0.36
C ARG A 169 2.16 17.15 -0.31
N THR A 170 1.76 16.74 -1.52
CA THR A 170 0.74 17.48 -2.30
C THR A 170 -0.68 17.10 -1.90
N LYS A 171 -0.86 16.00 -1.14
CA LYS A 171 -2.15 15.49 -0.68
C LYS A 171 -3.12 15.15 -1.84
N GLU A 172 -2.57 14.84 -3.01
CA GLU A 172 -3.33 14.38 -4.17
C GLU A 172 -3.79 12.95 -3.93
N ILE A 173 -5.07 12.69 -4.18
CA ILE A 173 -5.66 11.35 -4.03
C ILE A 173 -5.19 10.48 -5.20
N THR A 174 -4.46 9.40 -4.91
CA THR A 174 -4.05 8.39 -5.89
C THR A 174 -4.94 7.15 -5.87
N LEU A 175 -5.65 6.93 -4.77
CA LEU A 175 -6.68 5.90 -4.63
C LEU A 175 -7.83 6.43 -3.80
N LEU A 176 -9.05 6.18 -4.28
CA LEU A 176 -10.28 6.32 -3.51
C LEU A 176 -11.21 5.18 -3.91
N GLN A 177 -11.48 4.28 -2.99
CA GLN A 177 -12.50 3.25 -3.11
C GLN A 177 -13.52 3.44 -1.99
N MET A 178 -14.71 2.92 -2.17
CA MET A 178 -15.76 2.95 -1.17
C MET A 178 -16.61 1.70 -1.28
N ASP A 179 -16.84 1.07 -0.17
CA ASP A 179 -17.82 0.01 0.01
C ASP A 179 -18.80 0.41 1.11
N GLY A 180 -20.11 0.16 0.88
CA GLY A 180 -21.16 0.59 1.79
C GLY A 180 -21.83 1.91 1.38
N HIS A 181 -22.63 2.47 2.28
CA HIS A 181 -23.39 3.71 2.08
C HIS A 181 -22.91 4.81 3.03
N VAL A 182 -22.52 5.96 2.45
CA VAL A 182 -21.97 7.11 3.20
C VAL A 182 -22.66 8.39 2.82
N GLN A 183 -23.06 9.19 3.82
CA GLN A 183 -23.58 10.53 3.58
C GLN A 183 -22.45 11.50 3.23
N LYS A 184 -22.77 12.53 2.44
CA LYS A 184 -21.79 13.52 1.95
C LYS A 184 -20.96 14.16 3.07
N ASP A 185 -21.59 14.48 4.19
CA ASP A 185 -20.88 15.12 5.32
C ASP A 185 -19.98 14.14 6.08
N GLN A 186 -20.36 12.87 6.16
CA GLN A 186 -19.54 11.80 6.70
C GLN A 186 -18.32 11.53 5.81
N LEU A 187 -18.51 11.51 4.48
CA LEU A 187 -17.40 11.36 3.53
C LEU A 187 -16.38 12.50 3.66
N LYS A 188 -16.83 13.75 3.80
CA LYS A 188 -15.92 14.87 4.03
C LYS A 188 -15.10 14.69 5.30
N LYS A 189 -15.75 14.37 6.42
CA LYS A 189 -15.08 14.10 7.71
C LYS A 189 -14.12 12.93 7.61
N ALA A 190 -14.49 11.86 6.91
CA ALA A 190 -13.63 10.70 6.68
C ALA A 190 -12.36 11.07 5.91
N LEU A 191 -12.48 11.89 4.85
CA LEU A 191 -11.32 12.35 4.08
C LEU A 191 -10.43 13.34 4.87
N GLU A 192 -11.00 14.18 5.73
CA GLU A 192 -10.24 15.03 6.66
C GLU A 192 -9.47 14.16 7.66
N MET A 193 -10.14 13.19 8.29
CA MET A 193 -9.50 12.23 9.21
C MET A 193 -8.41 11.41 8.50
N ALA A 194 -8.63 10.99 7.26
CA ALA A 194 -7.62 10.30 6.46
C ALA A 194 -6.34 11.12 6.31
N ARG A 195 -6.46 12.43 6.03
CA ARG A 195 -5.30 13.34 5.91
C ARG A 195 -4.48 13.40 7.19
N ASP A 196 -5.15 13.53 8.35
CA ASP A 196 -4.48 13.60 9.65
C ASP A 196 -3.73 12.29 9.99
N VAL A 197 -4.34 11.14 9.68
CA VAL A 197 -3.70 9.84 9.90
C VAL A 197 -2.53 9.63 8.92
N MET A 198 -2.67 10.05 7.66
CA MET A 198 -1.61 9.92 6.67
C MET A 198 -0.36 10.74 7.00
N GLU A 199 -0.48 11.84 7.74
CA GLU A 199 0.70 12.54 8.26
C GLU A 199 1.51 11.66 9.22
N LYS A 200 0.83 10.93 10.09
CA LYS A 200 1.47 9.96 11.00
C LYS A 200 2.10 8.80 10.21
N VAL A 201 1.43 8.30 9.17
CA VAL A 201 1.98 7.27 8.28
C VAL A 201 3.24 7.78 7.60
N TYR A 202 3.22 9.00 7.05
CA TYR A 202 4.38 9.61 6.41
C TYR A 202 5.57 9.78 7.37
N ASP A 203 5.32 10.15 8.62
CA ASP A 203 6.37 10.24 9.63
C ASP A 203 7.01 8.88 9.93
N VAL A 204 6.22 7.80 9.94
CA VAL A 204 6.74 6.43 10.07
C VAL A 204 7.59 6.06 8.86
N GLN A 205 7.10 6.29 7.64
CA GLN A 205 7.85 6.04 6.40
C GLN A 205 9.19 6.78 6.40
N LYS A 206 9.17 8.07 6.71
CA LYS A 206 10.37 8.94 6.74
C LYS A 206 11.37 8.48 7.80
N LYS A 207 10.91 8.11 8.99
CA LYS A 207 11.79 7.58 10.05
C LYS A 207 12.43 6.26 9.64
N ALA A 208 11.65 5.34 9.08
CA ALA A 208 12.14 4.03 8.63
C ALA A 208 13.22 4.16 7.53
N LEU A 209 12.97 5.01 6.52
CA LEU A 209 13.94 5.26 5.44
C LEU A 209 15.23 5.91 5.96
N LYS A 210 15.12 6.88 6.88
CA LYS A 210 16.30 7.54 7.47
C LYS A 210 17.11 6.61 8.36
N ALA A 211 16.48 5.70 9.09
CA ALA A 211 17.18 4.79 10.01
C ALA A 211 18.19 3.90 9.28
N LYS A 212 17.92 3.46 8.04
CA LYS A 212 18.85 2.68 7.22
C LYS A 212 20.20 3.39 7.03
N PHE A 213 20.20 4.70 6.85
CA PHE A 213 21.44 5.48 6.61
C PHE A 213 22.21 5.77 7.89
N VAL A 214 21.55 5.76 9.05
CA VAL A 214 22.21 5.94 10.35
C VAL A 214 22.95 4.66 10.76
N GLU A 215 22.35 3.48 10.50
CA GLU A 215 22.98 2.18 10.80
C GLU A 215 24.23 1.91 9.95
N VAL A 216 24.33 2.46 8.72
CA VAL A 216 25.48 2.30 7.82
C VAL A 216 26.66 3.19 8.23
N SER A 217 26.42 4.19 9.09
CA SER A 217 27.45 5.18 9.51
C SER A 217 28.18 4.77 10.81
N GLN A 218 27.90 3.59 11.37
CA GLN A 218 28.57 2.97 12.52
C GLN A 218 29.41 1.76 12.06
#